data_9b2d4bc3663fa3bb2de5bb230d0a0543
#
_entry.id   9b2d4bc3663fa3bb2de5bb230d0a0543
#
_cell.length_a   1.000
_cell.length_b   1.000
_cell.length_c   1.000
_cell.angle_alpha   90.00
_cell.angle_beta   90.00
_cell.angle_gamma   90.00
#
_symmetry.space_group_name_H-M   'P 1'
#
loop_
_entity.id
_entity.type
_entity.pdbx_description
1 polymer ?
#
loop_
_entity_poly.entity_id
_entity_poly.type
_entity_poly.pdbx_seq_one_letter_code
_entity_poly.pdbx_strand_id
1 'polypeptide(L)'
;TGGTARGHRDFLRAALDALGARIIVDGVAVRPGHPMTLAKIGEIPLVGLPGNPLSALVAMVTLVEPMVDAWHGRIERDLAQVVMAEDIPAFHKPLTRLMVGRRELGGFRQVALVSSAMLRGIAHADGWAVIDQEGARKGDAVPWIPVPWRRVTSR
;
A
#
# COMPACT_ATOMS: atom_id res chain seq x y z
N THR A 1 11.46 4.40 -9.73
CA THR A 1 11.40 3.88 -8.34
C THR A 1 12.67 4.26 -7.59
N GLY A 2 12.58 4.37 -6.27
CA GLY A 2 13.67 4.91 -5.44
C GLY A 2 13.67 6.43 -5.46
N GLY A 3 14.48 7.06 -4.60
CA GLY A 3 14.58 8.53 -4.54
C GLY A 3 13.31 9.22 -3.99
N THR A 4 12.44 8.53 -3.29
CA THR A 4 11.22 9.10 -2.70
C THR A 4 11.36 9.41 -1.20
N ALA A 5 12.44 8.97 -0.57
CA ALA A 5 12.75 9.29 0.82
C ALA A 5 13.50 10.64 0.90
N ARG A 6 13.57 11.27 2.07
CA ARG A 6 14.23 12.57 2.28
C ARG A 6 15.73 12.41 2.59
N GLY A 7 16.43 11.54 1.85
CA GLY A 7 17.87 11.28 2.03
C GLY A 7 18.78 12.03 1.04
N HIS A 8 20.08 12.11 1.32
CA HIS A 8 21.06 12.77 0.46
C HIS A 8 21.20 12.19 -0.97
N ARG A 9 20.61 11.03 -1.24
CA ARG A 9 20.57 10.39 -2.57
C ARG A 9 19.20 10.46 -3.23
N ASP A 10 18.35 11.38 -2.77
CA ASP A 10 16.96 11.50 -3.18
C ASP A 10 16.82 12.62 -4.21
N PHE A 11 17.09 12.29 -5.46
CA PHE A 11 17.09 13.26 -6.56
C PHE A 11 15.68 13.55 -7.13
N LEU A 12 14.65 12.78 -6.73
CA LEU A 12 13.32 12.91 -7.31
C LEU A 12 12.74 14.31 -7.06
N ARG A 13 12.85 14.82 -5.83
CA ARG A 13 12.33 16.16 -5.49
C ARG A 13 13.01 17.26 -6.28
N ALA A 14 14.34 17.27 -6.29
CA ALA A 14 15.09 18.26 -7.05
C ALA A 14 14.75 18.22 -8.55
N ALA A 15 14.56 17.03 -9.11
CA ALA A 15 14.13 16.87 -10.49
C ALA A 15 12.69 17.37 -10.72
N LEU A 16 11.77 17.09 -9.82
CA LEU A 16 10.39 17.58 -9.89
C LEU A 16 10.34 19.12 -9.80
N ASP A 17 11.11 19.71 -8.89
CA ASP A 17 11.21 21.17 -8.74
C ASP A 17 11.79 21.81 -10.00
N ALA A 18 12.86 21.25 -10.56
CA ALA A 18 13.48 21.75 -11.80
C ALA A 18 12.55 21.65 -13.02
N LEU A 19 11.62 20.69 -13.01
CA LEU A 19 10.62 20.51 -14.07
C LEU A 19 9.33 21.31 -13.83
N GLY A 20 9.26 22.10 -12.77
CA GLY A 20 8.07 22.86 -12.41
C GLY A 20 6.87 21.95 -12.06
N ALA A 21 7.13 20.76 -11.54
CA ALA A 21 6.08 19.82 -11.19
C ALA A 21 5.27 20.29 -9.96
N ARG A 22 3.97 20.10 -10.02
CA ARG A 22 3.09 20.30 -8.86
C ARG A 22 2.99 19.00 -8.07
N ILE A 23 3.52 18.96 -6.85
CA ILE A 23 3.36 17.83 -5.95
C ILE A 23 1.93 17.85 -5.39
N ILE A 24 1.22 16.74 -5.54
CA ILE A 24 -0.17 16.52 -5.09
C ILE A 24 -0.17 15.73 -3.78
N VAL A 25 0.64 14.67 -3.71
CA VAL A 25 0.84 13.85 -2.51
C VAL A 25 2.33 13.78 -2.20
N ASP A 26 2.71 14.13 -0.99
CA ASP A 26 4.07 14.10 -0.48
C ASP A 26 4.18 13.17 0.73
N GLY A 27 4.19 11.89 0.46
CA GLY A 27 4.12 10.85 1.46
C GLY A 27 2.67 10.55 1.91
N VAL A 28 2.47 9.34 2.35
CA VAL A 28 1.19 8.86 2.89
C VAL A 28 1.46 8.22 4.25
N ALA A 29 0.56 8.45 5.22
CA ALA A 29 0.69 7.86 6.56
C ALA A 29 0.37 6.35 6.55
N VAL A 30 1.16 5.59 5.80
CA VAL A 30 1.01 4.14 5.62
C VAL A 30 2.33 3.39 5.86
N ARG A 31 2.24 2.18 6.34
CA ARG A 31 3.40 1.27 6.51
C ARG A 31 3.08 -0.14 6.00
N PRO A 32 3.96 -0.71 5.13
CA PRO A 32 5.09 -0.08 4.42
C PRO A 32 4.57 0.91 3.36
N GLY A 33 5.44 1.81 2.86
CA GLY A 33 5.11 2.64 1.69
C GLY A 33 5.09 4.15 1.92
N HIS A 34 5.26 4.62 3.18
CA HIS A 34 5.21 6.05 3.53
C HIS A 34 5.84 7.02 2.51
N PRO A 35 7.06 6.81 1.97
CA PRO A 35 7.69 7.78 1.07
C PRO A 35 7.24 7.64 -0.39
N MET A 36 5.95 7.52 -0.65
CA MET A 36 5.40 7.61 -2.00
C MET A 36 5.05 9.05 -2.37
N THR A 37 5.10 9.39 -3.65
CA THR A 37 4.84 10.75 -4.14
C THR A 37 3.91 10.70 -5.35
N LEU A 38 2.93 11.60 -5.40
CA LEU A 38 2.18 11.89 -6.61
C LEU A 38 2.44 13.34 -7.01
N ALA A 39 2.87 13.57 -8.23
CA ALA A 39 3.08 14.87 -8.80
C ALA A 39 2.45 14.97 -10.20
N LYS A 40 2.37 16.20 -10.74
CA LYS A 40 1.89 16.49 -12.07
C LYS A 40 2.85 17.46 -12.77
N ILE A 41 3.28 17.13 -13.99
CA ILE A 41 4.09 17.99 -14.84
C ILE A 41 3.20 18.37 -16.03
N GLY A 42 2.70 19.61 -16.06
CA GLY A 42 1.59 19.95 -16.95
C GLY A 42 0.39 19.05 -16.69
N GLU A 43 -0.08 18.33 -17.71
CA GLU A 43 -1.18 17.38 -17.59
C GLU A 43 -0.74 15.93 -17.30
N ILE A 44 0.56 15.66 -17.24
CA ILE A 44 1.10 14.32 -17.09
C ILE A 44 1.29 13.98 -15.61
N PRO A 45 0.61 12.97 -15.06
CA PRO A 45 0.84 12.51 -13.71
C PRO A 45 2.15 11.71 -13.60
N LEU A 46 2.83 11.87 -12.48
CA LEU A 46 4.04 11.14 -12.13
C LEU A 46 3.87 10.54 -10.74
N VAL A 47 4.16 9.27 -10.62
CA VAL A 47 4.16 8.58 -9.32
C VAL A 47 5.56 8.15 -8.95
N GLY A 48 6.05 8.66 -7.83
CA GLY A 48 7.30 8.27 -7.20
C GLY A 48 7.07 7.05 -6.30
N LEU A 49 7.58 5.89 -6.73
CA LEU A 49 7.47 4.65 -5.94
C LEU A 49 8.67 4.48 -5.01
N PRO A 50 8.47 4.02 -3.77
CA PRO A 50 9.55 3.66 -2.87
C PRO A 50 10.52 2.64 -3.47
N GLY A 51 11.79 2.70 -3.09
CA GLY A 51 12.81 1.75 -3.56
C GLY A 51 12.66 0.33 -2.98
N ASN A 52 12.00 0.18 -1.82
CA ASN A 52 11.67 -1.14 -1.29
C ASN A 52 10.54 -1.77 -2.10
N PRO A 53 10.70 -3.01 -2.61
CA PRO A 53 9.71 -3.63 -3.51
C PRO A 53 8.31 -3.81 -2.89
N LEU A 54 8.22 -4.19 -1.61
CA LEU A 54 6.93 -4.30 -0.94
C LEU A 54 6.25 -2.94 -0.79
N SER A 55 7.03 -1.91 -0.45
CA SER A 55 6.53 -0.53 -0.39
C SER A 55 6.09 -0.01 -1.75
N ALA A 56 6.78 -0.38 -2.82
CA ALA A 56 6.38 -0.03 -4.19
C ALA A 56 5.05 -0.70 -4.57
N LEU A 57 4.86 -1.98 -4.22
CA LEU A 57 3.57 -2.66 -4.43
C LEU A 57 2.44 -2.02 -3.63
N VAL A 58 2.69 -1.61 -2.39
CA VAL A 58 1.71 -0.85 -1.61
C VAL A 58 1.36 0.45 -2.32
N ALA A 59 2.34 1.22 -2.80
CA ALA A 59 2.08 2.45 -3.55
C ALA A 59 1.30 2.18 -4.85
N MET A 60 1.54 1.05 -5.52
CA MET A 60 0.76 0.66 -6.69
C MET A 60 -0.72 0.47 -6.36
N VAL A 61 -1.05 -0.29 -5.32
CA VAL A 61 -2.46 -0.59 -5.00
C VAL A 61 -3.18 0.54 -4.26
N THR A 62 -2.46 1.45 -3.61
CA THR A 62 -3.07 2.55 -2.84
C THR A 62 -3.07 3.90 -3.55
N LEU A 63 -2.22 4.09 -4.55
CA LEU A 63 -2.08 5.37 -5.26
C LEU A 63 -2.27 5.22 -6.77
N VAL A 64 -1.56 4.26 -7.41
CA VAL A 64 -1.61 4.13 -8.88
C VAL A 64 -2.94 3.52 -9.32
N GLU A 65 -3.37 2.44 -8.70
CA GLU A 65 -4.61 1.75 -9.08
C GLU A 65 -5.85 2.64 -8.93
N PRO A 66 -6.07 3.38 -7.81
CA PRO A 66 -7.16 4.34 -7.71
C PRO A 66 -7.09 5.47 -8.74
N MET A 67 -5.87 5.95 -9.06
CA MET A 67 -5.67 6.97 -10.09
C MET A 67 -6.09 6.45 -11.48
N VAL A 68 -5.71 5.23 -11.82
CA VAL A 68 -6.10 4.57 -13.09
C VAL A 68 -7.60 4.33 -13.13
N ASP A 69 -8.21 3.90 -12.02
CA ASP A 69 -9.66 3.71 -11.91
C ASP A 69 -10.41 5.03 -12.13
N ALA A 70 -9.98 6.11 -11.51
CA ALA A 70 -10.55 7.43 -11.70
C ALA A 70 -10.45 7.88 -13.17
N TRP A 71 -9.35 7.60 -13.85
CA TRP A 71 -9.19 7.86 -15.28
C TRP A 71 -10.20 7.12 -16.17
N HIS A 72 -10.62 5.93 -15.73
CA HIS A 72 -11.63 5.12 -16.41
C HIS A 72 -13.06 5.41 -15.92
N GLY A 73 -13.26 6.46 -15.12
CA GLY A 73 -14.56 6.84 -14.57
C GLY A 73 -15.07 5.93 -13.44
N ARG A 74 -14.21 5.09 -12.89
CA ARG A 74 -14.50 4.26 -11.72
C ARG A 74 -14.08 5.02 -10.46
N ILE A 75 -15.01 5.73 -9.82
CA ILE A 75 -14.69 6.73 -8.79
C ILE A 75 -14.74 6.16 -7.36
N GLU A 76 -15.48 5.11 -7.11
CA GLU A 76 -15.63 4.54 -5.77
C GLU A 76 -15.26 3.07 -5.74
N ARG A 77 -14.43 2.72 -4.76
CA ARG A 77 -14.16 1.34 -4.35
C ARG A 77 -14.52 1.20 -2.88
N ASP A 78 -15.63 0.55 -2.61
CA ASP A 78 -15.83 -0.05 -1.31
C ASP A 78 -14.81 -1.18 -1.15
N LEU A 79 -13.92 -1.03 -0.18
CA LEU A 79 -12.99 -2.10 0.15
C LEU A 79 -13.77 -3.28 0.72
N ALA A 80 -13.54 -4.47 0.15
CA ALA A 80 -14.04 -5.69 0.74
C ALA A 80 -13.54 -5.83 2.19
N GLN A 81 -14.23 -6.63 2.98
CA GLN A 81 -13.87 -6.89 4.38
C GLN A 81 -13.26 -8.28 4.54
N VAL A 82 -12.38 -8.44 5.50
CA VAL A 82 -11.83 -9.72 5.92
C VAL A 82 -11.87 -9.82 7.44
N VAL A 83 -12.23 -10.98 7.98
CA VAL A 83 -12.25 -11.24 9.43
C VAL A 83 -10.85 -11.61 9.89
N MET A 84 -10.39 -11.01 10.98
CA MET A 84 -9.05 -11.27 11.54
C MET A 84 -9.03 -12.61 12.28
N ALA A 85 -8.01 -13.44 12.02
CA ALA A 85 -7.79 -14.73 12.71
C ALA A 85 -6.99 -14.59 14.00
N GLU A 86 -6.38 -13.44 14.24
CA GLU A 86 -5.48 -13.15 15.37
C GLU A 86 -5.55 -11.69 15.78
N ASP A 87 -5.12 -11.42 17.03
CA ASP A 87 -5.03 -10.05 17.54
C ASP A 87 -3.82 -9.33 16.91
N ILE A 88 -4.03 -8.09 16.50
CA ILE A 88 -2.99 -7.19 16.04
C ILE A 88 -2.88 -6.03 17.02
N PRO A 89 -1.75 -5.89 17.72
CA PRO A 89 -1.61 -4.86 18.74
C PRO A 89 -1.68 -3.45 18.16
N ALA A 90 -2.14 -2.51 18.98
CA ALA A 90 -2.10 -1.09 18.67
C ALA A 90 -0.69 -0.61 18.33
N PHE A 91 -0.61 0.46 17.57
CA PHE A 91 0.66 1.04 17.11
C PHE A 91 0.74 2.51 17.53
N HIS A 92 1.84 2.90 18.17
CA HIS A 92 1.98 4.24 18.76
C HIS A 92 2.14 5.39 17.74
N LYS A 93 2.22 5.09 16.44
CA LYS A 93 2.33 6.12 15.40
C LYS A 93 1.00 6.27 14.67
N PRO A 94 0.57 7.50 14.34
CA PRO A 94 -0.67 7.76 13.62
C PRO A 94 -0.51 7.39 12.13
N LEU A 95 -0.51 6.10 11.85
CA LEU A 95 -0.41 5.58 10.49
C LEU A 95 -1.18 4.26 10.34
N THR A 96 -1.63 4.02 9.13
CA THR A 96 -2.28 2.78 8.72
C THR A 96 -1.23 1.73 8.36
N ARG A 97 -1.44 0.49 8.80
CA ARG A 97 -0.62 -0.67 8.41
C ARG A 97 -1.31 -1.49 7.35
N LEU A 98 -0.61 -1.75 6.27
CA LEU A 98 -1.03 -2.70 5.24
C LEU A 98 -0.33 -4.04 5.51
N MET A 99 -1.04 -4.93 6.16
CA MET A 99 -0.51 -6.21 6.64
C MET A 99 -0.71 -7.29 5.59
N VAL A 100 0.40 -7.77 5.02
CA VAL A 100 0.40 -8.87 4.05
C VAL A 100 -0.03 -10.16 4.73
N GLY A 101 -0.96 -10.90 4.13
CA GLY A 101 -1.41 -12.15 4.71
C GLY A 101 -2.25 -13.01 3.79
N ARG A 102 -2.78 -14.08 4.35
CA ARG A 102 -3.61 -15.09 3.69
C ARG A 102 -4.98 -15.18 4.34
N ARG A 103 -5.95 -15.54 3.54
CA ARG A 103 -7.29 -15.92 4.01
C ARG A 103 -7.30 -17.44 4.22
N GLU A 104 -7.57 -17.85 5.44
CA GLU A 104 -7.68 -19.25 5.87
C GLU A 104 -9.09 -19.52 6.43
N LEU A 105 -9.43 -20.76 6.76
CA LEU A 105 -10.74 -21.11 7.31
C LEU A 105 -11.08 -20.36 8.61
N GLY A 106 -10.06 -19.93 9.36
CA GLY A 106 -10.23 -19.14 10.60
C GLY A 106 -10.17 -17.62 10.43
N GLY A 107 -10.09 -17.11 9.21
CA GLY A 107 -9.96 -15.69 8.89
C GLY A 107 -8.61 -15.32 8.30
N PHE A 108 -8.32 -14.01 8.27
CA PHE A 108 -7.06 -13.49 7.75
C PHE A 108 -5.93 -13.64 8.78
N ARG A 109 -4.80 -14.16 8.33
CA ARG A 109 -3.57 -14.31 9.11
C ARG A 109 -2.40 -13.64 8.42
N GLN A 110 -1.61 -12.92 9.21
CA GLN A 110 -0.39 -12.29 8.72
C GLN A 110 0.63 -13.34 8.28
N VAL A 111 1.27 -13.12 7.13
CA VAL A 111 2.45 -13.90 6.72
C VAL A 111 3.69 -13.32 7.36
N ALA A 112 4.50 -14.15 8.00
CA ALA A 112 5.80 -13.74 8.54
C ALA A 112 6.71 -13.24 7.41
N LEU A 113 6.99 -11.93 7.41
CA LEU A 113 7.86 -11.28 6.44
C LEU A 113 9.26 -11.13 7.05
N VAL A 114 10.20 -11.98 6.65
CA VAL A 114 11.61 -11.81 7.00
C VAL A 114 12.30 -11.04 5.87
N SER A 115 13.18 -10.09 6.18
CA SER A 115 13.66 -9.01 5.30
C SER A 115 13.96 -9.36 3.84
N SER A 116 14.74 -10.38 3.55
CA SER A 116 15.02 -10.84 2.18
C SER A 116 13.90 -11.71 1.57
N ALA A 117 12.95 -12.17 2.39
CA ALA A 117 11.80 -12.99 1.99
C ALA A 117 10.53 -12.16 1.74
N MET A 118 10.60 -10.82 1.83
CA MET A 118 9.42 -9.95 1.69
C MET A 118 8.69 -10.17 0.36
N LEU A 119 9.41 -10.32 -0.76
CA LEU A 119 8.81 -10.65 -2.06
C LEU A 119 8.28 -12.08 -2.12
N ARG A 120 8.93 -13.04 -1.48
CA ARG A 120 8.43 -14.42 -1.41
C ARG A 120 7.13 -14.49 -0.58
N GLY A 121 7.07 -13.76 0.52
CA GLY A 121 5.85 -13.69 1.34
C GLY A 121 4.65 -13.20 0.54
N ILE A 122 4.82 -12.13 -0.24
CA ILE A 122 3.71 -11.56 -1.02
C ILE A 122 3.30 -12.44 -2.21
N ALA A 123 4.23 -13.21 -2.79
CA ALA A 123 3.90 -14.16 -3.87
C ALA A 123 2.91 -15.24 -3.41
N HIS A 124 2.88 -15.55 -2.12
CA HIS A 124 1.98 -16.51 -1.50
C HIS A 124 0.82 -15.86 -0.73
N ALA A 125 0.80 -14.56 -0.61
CA ALA A 125 -0.27 -13.83 0.05
C ALA A 125 -1.52 -13.71 -0.83
N ASP A 126 -2.66 -13.49 -0.19
CA ASP A 126 -3.91 -13.20 -0.89
C ASP A 126 -4.17 -11.69 -0.97
N GLY A 127 -3.53 -10.88 -0.12
CA GLY A 127 -3.64 -9.42 -0.09
C GLY A 127 -3.15 -8.77 1.19
N TRP A 128 -3.69 -7.58 1.45
CA TRP A 128 -3.37 -6.76 2.61
C TRP A 128 -4.63 -6.49 3.44
N ALA A 129 -4.58 -6.79 4.74
CA ALA A 129 -5.52 -6.24 5.70
C ALA A 129 -5.10 -4.79 6.04
N VAL A 130 -6.07 -3.87 6.06
CA VAL A 130 -5.86 -2.47 6.37
C VAL A 130 -6.13 -2.25 7.86
N ILE A 131 -5.09 -2.02 8.63
CA ILE A 131 -5.16 -1.90 10.10
C ILE A 131 -4.76 -0.48 10.50
N ASP A 132 -5.61 0.21 11.23
CA ASP A 132 -5.32 1.53 11.77
C ASP A 132 -4.36 1.47 12.98
N GLN A 133 -4.14 2.62 13.61
CA GLN A 133 -3.25 2.72 14.77
C GLN A 133 -3.73 1.93 15.99
N GLU A 134 -5.03 1.67 16.10
CA GLU A 134 -5.65 1.02 17.27
C GLU A 134 -5.50 -0.49 17.22
N GLY A 135 -5.08 -1.01 16.07
CA GLY A 135 -4.92 -2.45 15.87
C GLY A 135 -6.22 -3.13 15.48
N ALA A 136 -6.30 -4.44 15.72
CA ALA A 136 -7.51 -5.23 15.50
C ALA A 136 -7.51 -6.44 16.44
N ARG A 137 -8.69 -6.91 16.82
CA ARG A 137 -8.85 -8.14 17.59
C ARG A 137 -9.22 -9.30 16.68
N LYS A 138 -8.92 -10.49 17.11
CA LYS A 138 -9.46 -11.70 16.48
C LYS A 138 -10.99 -11.61 16.40
N GLY A 139 -11.53 -11.84 15.19
CA GLY A 139 -12.96 -11.72 14.90
C GLY A 139 -13.39 -10.37 14.34
N ASP A 140 -12.56 -9.33 14.44
CA ASP A 140 -12.88 -8.02 13.84
C ASP A 140 -12.88 -8.12 12.32
N ALA A 141 -13.84 -7.44 11.69
CA ALA A 141 -13.87 -7.23 10.25
C ALA A 141 -13.07 -5.95 9.92
N VAL A 142 -12.08 -6.08 9.06
CA VAL A 142 -11.22 -4.95 8.64
C VAL A 142 -11.21 -4.83 7.12
N PRO A 143 -10.98 -3.60 6.59
CA PRO A 143 -10.87 -3.42 5.14
C PRO A 143 -9.72 -4.25 4.55
N TRP A 144 -9.93 -4.69 3.31
CA TRP A 144 -9.07 -5.65 2.63
C TRP A 144 -8.77 -5.21 1.21
N ILE A 145 -7.49 -5.31 0.82
CA ILE A 145 -7.02 -5.07 -0.54
C ILE A 145 -6.46 -6.39 -1.10
N PRO A 146 -7.09 -7.03 -2.08
CA PRO A 146 -6.57 -8.27 -2.68
C PRO A 146 -5.30 -8.00 -3.51
N VAL A 147 -4.43 -8.99 -3.63
CA VAL A 147 -3.30 -8.89 -4.59
C VAL A 147 -3.84 -8.92 -6.03
N PRO A 148 -3.38 -8.02 -6.93
CA PRO A 148 -3.97 -7.87 -8.26
C PRO A 148 -3.80 -9.11 -9.17
N TRP A 149 -2.79 -9.95 -8.92
CA TRP A 149 -2.50 -11.13 -9.74
C TRP A 149 -3.21 -12.41 -9.27
N ARG A 150 -3.86 -12.41 -8.14
CA ARG A 150 -4.75 -13.50 -7.70
C ARG A 150 -6.19 -13.11 -8.02
N ARG A 151 -6.73 -13.63 -9.11
CA ARG A 151 -8.18 -13.56 -9.33
C ARG A 151 -8.86 -14.29 -8.17
N VAL A 152 -9.71 -13.60 -7.47
CA VAL A 152 -10.64 -14.24 -6.54
C VAL A 152 -11.55 -15.11 -7.40
N THR A 153 -11.27 -16.41 -7.47
CA THR A 153 -12.24 -17.38 -7.98
C THR A 153 -13.38 -17.38 -6.97
N SER A 154 -14.46 -16.65 -7.29
CA SER A 154 -15.74 -16.83 -6.63
C SER A 154 -16.17 -18.28 -6.84
N ARG A 155 -16.11 -19.10 -5.80
CA ARG A 155 -16.85 -20.33 -5.70
C ARG A 155 -18.17 -20.08 -5.00
#